data_f0adab0a9b6aca54959ca4d6f3573dba
#
_entry.id   f0adab0a9b6aca54959ca4d6f3573dba
#
_cell.length_a   1.000
_cell.length_b   1.000
_cell.length_c   1.000
_cell.angle_alpha   90.00
_cell.angle_beta   90.00
_cell.angle_gamma   90.00
#
_symmetry.space_group_name_H-M   'P 1'
#
loop_
_entity.id
_entity.type
_entity.pdbx_description
1 polymer ?
#
loop_
_entity_poly.entity_id
_entity_poly.type
_entity_poly.pdbx_seq_one_letter_code
_entity_poly.pdbx_strand_id
1 'polypeptide(L)'
;MTAFGALFDRVRETSPLVHCISNLVSANDCAVALAEHVAGSEEAFVALMNQRASELGMEHTHFLNCTGLPASGHVTCAYDIALMSRALILNHPEIREFTTIWMDTLRDGQFQLSNTNKLIRFYEGATGLKTGSTDSAR
;
A
#
# COMPACT_ATOMS: atom_id res chain seq x y z
N MET A 1 12.54 -14.90 -11.55
CA MET A 1 11.66 -14.46 -10.44
C MET A 1 12.30 -13.19 -9.87
N THR A 2 11.68 -12.02 -10.02
CA THR A 2 12.24 -10.77 -9.50
C THR A 2 12.07 -10.75 -7.97
N ALA A 3 12.99 -10.06 -7.26
CA ALA A 3 12.91 -9.91 -5.80
C ALA A 3 11.53 -9.35 -5.33
N PHE A 4 10.88 -8.56 -6.18
CA PHE A 4 9.54 -8.01 -5.93
C PHE A 4 8.44 -9.07 -6.00
N GLY A 5 8.52 -10.04 -6.92
CA GLY A 5 7.57 -11.16 -6.96
C GLY A 5 7.64 -11.98 -5.67
N ALA A 6 8.85 -12.30 -5.21
CA ALA A 6 9.04 -12.99 -3.93
C ALA A 6 8.56 -12.16 -2.73
N LEU A 7 8.70 -10.82 -2.78
CA LEU A 7 8.19 -9.90 -1.76
C LEU A 7 6.66 -9.90 -1.72
N PHE A 8 6.01 -9.84 -2.89
CA PHE A 8 4.55 -9.88 -3.00
C PHE A 8 3.98 -11.23 -2.57
N ASP A 9 4.64 -12.35 -2.93
CA ASP A 9 4.25 -13.68 -2.49
C ASP A 9 4.29 -13.81 -0.97
N ARG A 10 5.32 -13.25 -0.31
CA ARG A 10 5.40 -13.21 1.16
C ARG A 10 4.31 -12.34 1.79
N VAL A 11 3.97 -11.21 1.18
CA VAL A 11 2.82 -10.38 1.62
C VAL A 11 1.52 -11.16 1.46
N ARG A 12 1.33 -11.91 0.38
CA ARG A 12 0.13 -12.72 0.13
C ARG A 12 -0.05 -13.88 1.12
N GLU A 13 1.04 -14.39 1.71
CA GLU A 13 1.00 -15.40 2.76
C GLU A 13 0.55 -14.83 4.12
N THR A 14 0.50 -13.52 4.28
CA THR A 14 -0.04 -12.88 5.48
C THR A 14 -1.56 -12.98 5.53
N SER A 15 -2.12 -12.80 6.73
CA SER A 15 -3.57 -12.86 6.93
C SER A 15 -4.29 -11.87 5.98
N PRO A 16 -5.29 -12.32 5.20
CA PRO A 16 -6.14 -11.44 4.41
C PRO A 16 -6.73 -10.28 5.22
N LEU A 17 -6.94 -10.48 6.51
CA LEU A 17 -7.43 -9.49 7.46
C LEU A 17 -6.49 -8.28 7.56
N VAL A 18 -5.17 -8.50 7.64
CA VAL A 18 -4.18 -7.41 7.73
C VAL A 18 -4.19 -6.57 6.46
N HIS A 19 -4.36 -7.19 5.28
CA HIS A 19 -4.52 -6.48 4.02
C HIS A 19 -5.80 -5.65 3.98
N CYS A 20 -6.94 -6.21 4.40
CA CYS A 20 -8.20 -5.49 4.48
C CYS A 20 -8.08 -4.26 5.37
N ILE A 21 -7.56 -4.40 6.59
CA ILE A 21 -7.43 -3.30 7.54
C ILE A 21 -6.50 -2.21 6.98
N SER A 22 -5.35 -2.58 6.43
CA SER A 22 -4.40 -1.64 5.85
C SER A 22 -4.97 -0.86 4.67
N ASN A 23 -5.70 -1.52 3.78
CA ASN A 23 -6.31 -0.87 2.62
C ASN A 23 -7.57 -0.06 2.95
N LEU A 24 -8.45 -0.58 3.79
CA LEU A 24 -9.74 0.06 4.09
C LEU A 24 -9.58 1.29 4.97
N VAL A 25 -8.90 1.15 6.10
CA VAL A 25 -8.84 2.21 7.13
C VAL A 25 -7.46 2.84 7.29
N SER A 26 -6.49 2.48 6.46
CA SER A 26 -5.14 3.06 6.51
C SER A 26 -4.44 2.86 7.85
N ALA A 27 -4.52 1.65 8.41
CA ALA A 27 -3.91 1.32 9.69
C ALA A 27 -2.38 1.25 9.57
N ASN A 28 -1.68 2.22 10.16
CA ASN A 28 -0.22 2.31 10.10
C ASN A 28 0.48 1.16 10.81
N ASP A 29 -0.05 0.70 11.94
CA ASP A 29 0.42 -0.47 12.68
C ASP A 29 0.37 -1.76 11.84
N CYS A 30 -0.67 -1.94 11.03
CA CYS A 30 -0.74 -3.04 10.08
C CYS A 30 0.30 -2.93 8.97
N ALA A 31 0.59 -1.71 8.49
CA ALA A 31 1.63 -1.48 7.49
C ALA A 31 3.02 -1.82 8.05
N VAL A 32 3.32 -1.42 9.29
CA VAL A 32 4.57 -1.77 9.97
C VAL A 32 4.67 -3.28 10.19
N ALA A 33 3.62 -3.92 10.67
CA ALA A 33 3.61 -5.37 10.88
C ALA A 33 3.86 -6.16 9.58
N LEU A 34 3.28 -5.70 8.45
CA LEU A 34 3.56 -6.26 7.11
C LEU A 34 5.02 -6.05 6.72
N ALA A 35 5.57 -4.86 6.93
CA ALA A 35 6.95 -4.53 6.62
C ALA A 35 7.93 -5.43 7.40
N GLU A 36 7.72 -5.59 8.70
CA GLU A 36 8.51 -6.47 9.56
C GLU A 36 8.38 -7.94 9.15
N HIS A 37 7.16 -8.40 8.84
CA HIS A 37 6.96 -9.78 8.38
C HIS A 37 7.71 -10.07 7.09
N VAL A 38 7.71 -9.13 6.15
CA VAL A 38 8.30 -9.30 4.83
C VAL A 38 9.81 -9.19 4.85
N ALA A 39 10.35 -8.21 5.56
CA ALA A 39 11.77 -7.84 5.51
C ALA A 39 12.54 -8.05 6.83
N GLY A 40 11.85 -8.41 7.91
CA GLY A 40 12.44 -8.61 9.23
C GLY A 40 12.52 -7.33 10.08
N SER A 41 12.46 -6.14 9.45
CA SER A 41 12.32 -4.85 10.14
C SER A 41 11.73 -3.79 9.20
N GLU A 42 11.22 -2.69 9.75
CA GLU A 42 10.74 -1.57 8.95
C GLU A 42 11.87 -0.95 8.13
N GLU A 43 13.06 -0.79 8.69
CA GLU A 43 14.24 -0.21 8.01
C GLU A 43 14.63 -1.05 6.79
N ALA A 44 14.66 -2.38 6.95
CA ALA A 44 14.97 -3.29 5.85
C ALA A 44 13.88 -3.22 4.75
N PHE A 45 12.61 -3.08 5.13
CA PHE A 45 11.52 -2.91 4.19
C PHE A 45 11.61 -1.57 3.44
N VAL A 46 11.90 -0.48 4.12
CA VAL A 46 12.11 0.85 3.50
C VAL A 46 13.29 0.82 2.52
N ALA A 47 14.36 0.10 2.83
CA ALA A 47 15.46 -0.10 1.87
C ALA A 47 14.98 -0.81 0.60
N LEU A 48 14.14 -1.85 0.72
CA LEU A 48 13.52 -2.52 -0.44
C LEU A 48 12.56 -1.61 -1.21
N MET A 49 11.79 -0.75 -0.52
CA MET A 49 10.93 0.25 -1.16
C MET A 49 11.76 1.20 -2.03
N ASN A 50 12.86 1.75 -1.51
CA ASN A 50 13.74 2.65 -2.24
C ASN A 50 14.47 1.95 -3.39
N GLN A 51 14.92 0.72 -3.20
CA GLN A 51 15.48 -0.09 -4.28
C GLN A 51 14.44 -0.25 -5.40
N ARG A 52 13.20 -0.59 -5.05
CA ARG A 52 12.14 -0.77 -6.04
C ARG A 52 11.77 0.53 -6.75
N ALA A 53 11.74 1.64 -6.05
CA ALA A 53 11.54 2.96 -6.65
C ALA A 53 12.61 3.24 -7.72
N SER A 54 13.87 2.98 -7.42
CA SER A 54 14.98 3.13 -8.39
C SER A 54 14.82 2.20 -9.61
N GLU A 55 14.46 0.92 -9.40
CA GLU A 55 14.21 -0.04 -10.50
C GLU A 55 13.07 0.38 -11.42
N LEU A 56 12.08 1.10 -10.90
CA LEU A 56 10.93 1.62 -11.65
C LEU A 56 11.21 2.98 -12.31
N GLY A 57 12.37 3.58 -12.07
CA GLY A 57 12.72 4.92 -12.59
C GLY A 57 11.99 6.06 -11.87
N MET A 58 11.65 5.88 -10.59
CA MET A 58 11.00 6.88 -9.73
C MET A 58 12.06 7.87 -9.20
N GLU A 59 12.51 8.78 -10.05
CA GLU A 59 13.67 9.66 -9.77
C GLU A 59 13.40 10.73 -8.71
N HIS A 60 12.12 11.01 -8.41
CA HIS A 60 11.70 12.05 -7.46
C HIS A 60 11.09 11.44 -6.19
N THR A 61 11.38 10.17 -5.92
CA THR A 61 10.82 9.44 -4.77
C THR A 61 11.90 8.98 -3.83
N HIS A 62 11.70 9.26 -2.54
CA HIS A 62 12.50 8.72 -1.47
C HIS A 62 11.63 8.40 -0.25
N PHE A 63 11.62 7.14 0.15
CA PHE A 63 10.86 6.64 1.29
C PHE A 63 11.74 6.61 2.54
N LEU A 64 11.18 7.06 3.68
CA LEU A 64 11.81 7.03 4.99
C LEU A 64 11.04 6.15 6.01
N ASN A 65 9.80 5.83 5.71
CA ASN A 65 8.97 4.89 6.46
C ASN A 65 8.02 4.15 5.53
N CYS A 66 7.41 3.09 6.02
CA CYS A 66 6.46 2.27 5.24
C CYS A 66 5.01 2.78 5.32
N THR A 67 4.73 3.78 6.16
CA THR A 67 3.38 4.25 6.47
C THR A 67 2.96 5.49 5.67
N GLY A 68 3.92 6.26 5.15
CA GLY A 68 3.66 7.55 4.49
C GLY A 68 3.48 8.71 5.48
N LEU A 69 3.80 8.52 6.77
CA LEU A 69 3.79 9.60 7.74
C LEU A 69 4.86 10.65 7.40
N PRO A 70 4.58 11.94 7.67
CA PRO A 70 5.51 13.02 7.35
C PRO A 70 6.88 12.83 8.01
N ALA A 71 7.93 12.89 7.20
CA ALA A 71 9.32 12.93 7.65
C ALA A 71 10.12 13.81 6.69
N SER A 72 11.13 14.51 7.21
CA SER A 72 11.96 15.39 6.39
C SER A 72 12.75 14.58 5.35
N GLY A 73 12.49 14.83 4.07
CA GLY A 73 13.08 14.04 2.97
C GLY A 73 12.23 12.84 2.51
N HIS A 74 11.07 12.58 3.11
CA HIS A 74 10.09 11.62 2.59
C HIS A 74 9.29 12.30 1.49
N VAL A 75 9.61 12.00 0.25
CA VAL A 75 9.07 12.72 -0.93
C VAL A 75 8.68 11.77 -2.05
N THR A 76 7.72 12.20 -2.84
CA THR A 76 7.36 11.56 -4.11
C THR A 76 6.71 12.59 -5.04
N CYS A 77 6.40 12.21 -6.28
CA CYS A 77 5.61 13.02 -7.20
C CYS A 77 4.52 12.17 -7.88
N ALA A 78 3.54 12.83 -8.48
CA ALA A 78 2.40 12.16 -9.12
C ALA A 78 2.85 11.23 -10.26
N TYR A 79 3.88 11.58 -11.01
CA TYR A 79 4.44 10.76 -12.08
C TYR A 79 5.02 9.44 -11.53
N ASP A 80 5.84 9.52 -10.49
CA ASP A 80 6.44 8.34 -9.86
C ASP A 80 5.38 7.41 -9.26
N ILE A 81 4.36 7.98 -8.61
CA ILE A 81 3.21 7.21 -8.13
C ILE A 81 2.48 6.51 -9.28
N ALA A 82 2.35 7.15 -10.44
CA ALA A 82 1.75 6.52 -11.62
C ALA A 82 2.61 5.35 -12.16
N LEU A 83 3.96 5.48 -12.16
CA LEU A 83 4.86 4.38 -12.51
C LEU A 83 4.70 3.18 -11.58
N MET A 84 4.71 3.42 -10.26
CA MET A 84 4.52 2.38 -9.25
C MET A 84 3.14 1.72 -9.39
N SER A 85 2.08 2.51 -9.51
CA SER A 85 0.71 2.02 -9.65
C SER A 85 0.53 1.18 -10.91
N ARG A 86 1.10 1.61 -12.03
CA ARG A 86 1.10 0.86 -13.28
C ARG A 86 1.80 -0.49 -13.13
N ALA A 87 3.00 -0.49 -12.52
CA ALA A 87 3.75 -1.71 -12.29
C ALA A 87 2.98 -2.69 -11.40
N LEU A 88 2.35 -2.19 -10.32
CA LEU A 88 1.53 -3.00 -9.41
C LEU A 88 0.33 -3.63 -10.14
N ILE A 89 -0.47 -2.83 -10.84
CA ILE A 89 -1.69 -3.30 -11.51
C ILE A 89 -1.40 -4.31 -12.64
N LEU A 90 -0.31 -4.13 -13.38
CA LEU A 90 0.02 -4.99 -14.51
C LEU A 90 0.68 -6.31 -14.08
N ASN A 91 1.51 -6.29 -13.04
CA ASN A 91 2.25 -7.47 -12.60
C ASN A 91 1.55 -8.23 -11.47
N HIS A 92 0.66 -7.56 -10.72
CA HIS A 92 -0.06 -8.10 -9.56
C HIS A 92 -1.54 -7.67 -9.60
N PRO A 93 -2.31 -8.11 -10.63
CA PRO A 93 -3.71 -7.71 -10.80
C PRO A 93 -4.62 -8.14 -9.65
N GLU A 94 -4.22 -9.14 -8.87
CA GLU A 94 -4.88 -9.63 -7.67
C GLU A 94 -4.99 -8.58 -6.57
N ILE A 95 -4.20 -7.49 -6.61
CA ILE A 95 -4.33 -6.37 -5.66
C ILE A 95 -5.74 -5.78 -5.68
N ARG A 96 -6.46 -5.91 -6.79
CA ARG A 96 -7.83 -5.43 -6.93
C ARG A 96 -8.80 -6.14 -6.00
N GLU A 97 -8.53 -7.37 -5.61
CA GLU A 97 -9.35 -8.12 -4.64
C GLU A 97 -9.43 -7.39 -3.29
N PHE A 98 -8.40 -6.60 -2.96
CA PHE A 98 -8.34 -5.79 -1.72
C PHE A 98 -8.75 -4.34 -1.95
N THR A 99 -8.29 -3.72 -3.04
CA THR A 99 -8.51 -2.28 -3.28
C THR A 99 -9.93 -1.93 -3.69
N THR A 100 -10.73 -2.90 -4.15
CA THR A 100 -12.14 -2.71 -4.51
C THR A 100 -13.12 -2.99 -3.37
N ILE A 101 -12.66 -3.49 -2.22
CA ILE A 101 -13.54 -3.71 -1.06
C ILE A 101 -14.02 -2.34 -0.56
N TRP A 102 -15.35 -2.13 -0.54
CA TRP A 102 -15.95 -0.91 0.01
C TRP A 102 -16.12 -0.98 1.52
N MET A 103 -16.63 -2.09 2.03
CA MET A 103 -16.87 -2.29 3.46
C MET A 103 -16.52 -3.72 3.85
N ASP A 104 -16.03 -3.88 5.07
CA ASP A 104 -15.79 -5.16 5.71
C ASP A 104 -16.03 -5.06 7.21
N THR A 105 -15.99 -6.18 7.92
CA THR A 105 -16.22 -6.24 9.37
C THR A 105 -15.13 -7.03 10.07
N LEU A 106 -14.85 -6.65 11.31
CA LEU A 106 -13.93 -7.34 12.21
C LEU A 106 -14.67 -7.87 13.45
N ARG A 107 -14.09 -8.88 14.09
CA ARG A 107 -14.57 -9.45 15.35
C ARG A 107 -16.05 -9.78 15.30
N ASP A 108 -16.43 -10.67 14.37
CA ASP A 108 -17.81 -11.14 14.19
C ASP A 108 -18.82 -9.98 14.00
N GLY A 109 -18.43 -8.95 13.29
CA GLY A 109 -19.30 -7.80 12.96
C GLY A 109 -19.30 -6.68 14.00
N GLN A 110 -18.51 -6.79 15.07
CA GLN A 110 -18.46 -5.74 16.11
C GLN A 110 -17.83 -4.42 15.61
N PHE A 111 -16.95 -4.49 14.59
CA PHE A 111 -16.32 -3.32 13.99
C PHE A 111 -16.58 -3.29 12.49
N GLN A 112 -17.19 -2.22 12.02
CA GLN A 112 -17.34 -1.96 10.60
C GLN A 112 -16.15 -1.15 10.09
N LEU A 113 -15.55 -1.62 8.97
CA LEU A 113 -14.52 -0.93 8.23
C LEU A 113 -15.10 -0.41 6.93
N SER A 114 -14.73 0.81 6.54
CA SER A 114 -15.09 1.37 5.24
C SER A 114 -13.87 1.93 4.52
N ASN A 115 -13.84 1.76 3.20
CA ASN A 115 -12.75 2.24 2.38
C ASN A 115 -12.70 3.77 2.38
N THR A 116 -11.52 4.33 2.61
CA THR A 116 -11.30 5.78 2.53
C THR A 116 -11.38 6.30 1.10
N ASN A 117 -11.23 5.42 0.10
CA ASN A 117 -11.43 5.77 -1.31
C ASN A 117 -12.93 5.70 -1.68
N LYS A 118 -13.60 6.84 -1.56
CA LYS A 118 -15.05 6.95 -1.89
C LYS A 118 -15.37 6.62 -3.35
N LEU A 119 -14.41 6.73 -4.28
CA LEU A 119 -14.64 6.40 -5.69
C LEU A 119 -15.00 4.93 -5.88
N ILE A 120 -14.53 4.03 -5.03
CA ILE A 120 -14.88 2.60 -5.07
C ILE A 120 -16.40 2.39 -5.03
N ARG A 121 -17.11 3.23 -4.27
CA ARG A 121 -18.60 3.14 -4.19
C ARG A 121 -19.33 3.96 -5.25
N PHE A 122 -18.81 5.15 -5.56
CA PHE A 122 -19.58 6.18 -6.26
C PHE A 122 -19.16 6.38 -7.71
N TYR A 123 -18.09 5.73 -8.16
CA TYR A 123 -17.61 5.84 -9.53
C TYR A 123 -17.51 4.45 -10.17
N GLU A 124 -18.36 4.19 -11.16
CA GLU A 124 -18.37 2.92 -11.89
C GLU A 124 -17.01 2.69 -12.59
N GLY A 125 -16.43 1.49 -12.40
CA GLY A 125 -15.12 1.14 -12.96
C GLY A 125 -13.91 1.54 -12.11
N ALA A 126 -14.08 2.19 -10.93
CA ALA A 126 -12.99 2.44 -10.02
C ALA A 126 -12.45 1.13 -9.42
N THR A 127 -11.15 0.89 -9.57
CA THR A 127 -10.48 -0.36 -9.13
C THR A 127 -9.46 -0.16 -8.02
N GLY A 128 -9.39 1.04 -7.45
CA GLY A 128 -8.42 1.37 -6.40
C GLY A 128 -7.78 2.74 -6.67
N LEU A 129 -6.56 2.99 -6.25
CA LEU A 129 -5.76 2.17 -5.33
C LEU A 129 -5.98 2.61 -3.88
N LYS A 130 -4.93 3.14 -3.23
CA LYS A 130 -4.98 3.63 -1.85
C LYS A 130 -4.98 5.16 -1.83
N THR A 131 -5.88 5.76 -1.07
CA THR A 131 -5.89 7.20 -0.79
C THR A 131 -4.96 7.54 0.36
N GLY A 132 -4.47 8.76 0.39
CA GLY A 132 -3.69 9.28 1.49
C GLY A 132 -3.78 10.79 1.55
N SER A 133 -3.68 11.34 2.75
CA SER A 133 -3.55 12.78 2.99
C SER A 133 -2.76 13.02 4.26
N THR A 134 -2.00 14.09 4.27
CA THR A 134 -1.35 14.62 5.47
C THR A 134 -1.61 16.12 5.53
N ASP A 135 -1.24 16.77 6.64
CA ASP A 135 -1.38 18.23 6.74
C ASP A 135 -0.51 18.96 5.71
N SER A 136 0.57 18.33 5.26
CA SER A 136 1.51 18.88 4.28
C SER A 136 1.20 18.49 2.83
N ALA A 137 0.42 17.43 2.60
CA ALA A 137 0.08 16.89 1.28
C ALA A 137 -1.43 16.63 1.20
N ARG A 138 -2.15 17.57 0.60
CA ARG A 138 -3.61 17.52 0.37
C ARG A 138 -3.92 17.54 -1.11
#